data_89eba40036bab3aa4a7c43990c1300ae
#
_entry.id   89eba40036bab3aa4a7c43990c1300ae
#
_cell.length_a   1.000
_cell.length_b   1.000
_cell.length_c   1.000
_cell.angle_alpha   90.00
_cell.angle_beta   90.00
_cell.angle_gamma   90.00
#
_symmetry.space_group_name_H-M   'P 1'
#
loop_
_entity.id
_entity.type
_entity.pdbx_description
1 polymer ?
#
loop_
_entity_poly.entity_id
_entity_poly.type
_entity_poly.pdbx_seq_one_letter_code
_entity_poly.pdbx_strand_id
1 'polypeptide(L)'
;MESSKQIEMPQQNPDELLCHQRSLIRNIDKQIAQLLAERFSVVEVIANIKRENNIPLMQPAQWNTVEQNYTQHALDASCFTEFLEKYLKLLHQYSLKMQQSQ
;
A
#
# COMPACT_ATOMS: atom_id res chain seq x y z
N MET A 1 22.13 7.56 39.33
CA MET A 1 21.98 7.73 38.65
C MET A 1 21.68 7.63 37.99
N GLU A 2 21.60 7.65 37.98
CA GLU A 2 21.47 7.79 37.21
C GLU A 2 21.23 7.87 36.35
N SER A 3 21.17 7.70 36.62
CA SER A 3 21.02 7.96 35.68
C SER A 3 20.96 8.03 34.84
N SER A 4 21.02 7.90 35.04
CA SER A 4 21.06 8.22 34.11
C SER A 4 21.10 8.00 33.32
N LYS A 5 21.16 7.52 33.69
CA LYS A 5 21.35 7.53 32.76
C LYS A 5 20.81 7.39 31.84
N GLN A 6 20.46 7.44 32.09
CA GLN A 6 20.07 7.63 31.22
C GLN A 6 19.85 8.00 30.37
N ILE A 7 19.44 7.74 30.64
CA ILE A 7 19.06 8.62 29.92
C ILE A 7 19.58 9.08 28.76
N GLU A 8 19.77 8.81 28.42
CA GLU A 8 20.63 9.01 27.35
C GLU A 8 19.99 9.08 26.04
N MET A 9 18.74 8.73 25.95
CA MET A 9 17.98 8.83 24.73
C MET A 9 17.96 10.23 24.17
N PRO A 10 17.79 11.25 25.00
CA PRO A 10 17.78 12.61 24.45
C PRO A 10 19.12 13.06 23.96
N GLN A 11 20.14 12.24 24.14
CA GLN A 11 21.48 12.62 23.75
C GLN A 11 21.87 12.16 22.38
N GLN A 12 20.97 11.44 21.71
CA GLN A 12 21.20 11.05 20.33
C GLN A 12 21.13 12.28 19.44
N ASN A 13 22.04 12.39 18.49
CA ASN A 13 21.99 13.54 17.60
C ASN A 13 20.93 13.34 16.53
N PRO A 14 20.48 14.44 15.91
CA PRO A 14 19.39 14.37 14.91
C PRO A 14 19.72 13.47 13.73
N ASP A 15 20.97 13.41 13.30
CA ASP A 15 21.34 12.57 12.17
C ASP A 15 21.14 11.10 12.47
N GLU A 16 21.50 10.68 13.67
CA GLU A 16 21.28 9.29 14.08
C GLU A 16 19.81 8.95 14.18
N LEU A 17 19.02 9.88 14.73
CA LEU A 17 17.58 9.69 14.83
C LEU A 17 16.95 9.58 13.45
N LEU A 18 17.34 10.44 12.52
CA LEU A 18 16.84 10.40 11.15
C LEU A 18 17.25 9.13 10.44
N CYS A 19 18.50 8.70 10.64
CA CYS A 19 18.99 7.47 10.03
C CYS A 19 18.15 6.28 10.45
N HIS A 20 17.81 6.21 11.73
CA HIS A 20 16.97 5.13 12.26
C HIS A 20 15.58 5.16 11.62
N GLN A 21 14.95 6.34 11.57
CA GLN A 21 13.63 6.47 11.00
C GLN A 21 13.61 6.14 9.50
N ARG A 22 14.64 6.56 8.78
CA ARG A 22 14.75 6.25 7.36
C ARG A 22 14.94 4.76 7.11
N SER A 23 15.61 4.08 8.04
CA SER A 23 15.73 2.63 7.96
C SER A 23 14.38 1.95 8.08
N LEU A 24 13.53 2.46 8.98
CA LEU A 24 12.18 1.94 9.13
C LEU A 24 11.36 2.16 7.86
N ILE A 25 11.47 3.36 7.26
CA ILE A 25 10.76 3.65 6.02
C ILE A 25 11.20 2.71 4.90
N ARG A 26 12.52 2.48 4.77
CA ARG A 26 13.01 1.56 3.73
C ARG A 26 12.42 0.17 3.88
N ASN A 27 12.29 -0.30 5.12
CA ASN A 27 11.72 -1.61 5.35
C ASN A 27 10.22 -1.64 5.01
N ILE A 28 9.51 -0.58 5.37
CA ILE A 28 8.08 -0.47 5.04
C ILE A 28 7.90 -0.41 3.52
N ASP A 29 8.71 0.39 2.84
CA ASP A 29 8.62 0.52 1.38
C ASP A 29 8.87 -0.82 0.69
N LYS A 30 9.83 -1.59 1.20
CA LYS A 30 10.09 -2.91 0.67
C LYS A 30 8.87 -3.81 0.78
N GLN A 31 8.19 -3.76 1.93
CA GLN A 31 6.98 -4.55 2.13
C GLN A 31 5.85 -4.10 1.20
N ILE A 32 5.69 -2.79 1.04
CA ILE A 32 4.68 -2.26 0.13
C ILE A 32 4.96 -2.74 -1.30
N ALA A 33 6.21 -2.64 -1.74
CA ALA A 33 6.58 -3.06 -3.09
C ALA A 33 6.31 -4.55 -3.30
N GLN A 34 6.64 -5.37 -2.31
CA GLN A 34 6.40 -6.81 -2.39
C GLN A 34 4.90 -7.13 -2.44
N LEU A 35 4.11 -6.43 -1.63
CA LEU A 35 2.67 -6.65 -1.60
C LEU A 35 2.01 -6.19 -2.88
N LEU A 36 2.46 -5.09 -3.46
CA LEU A 36 1.94 -4.63 -4.74
C LEU A 36 2.25 -5.65 -5.84
N ALA A 37 3.47 -6.19 -5.86
CA ALA A 37 3.84 -7.21 -6.83
C ALA A 37 2.96 -8.45 -6.69
N GLU A 38 2.71 -8.88 -5.47
CA GLU A 38 1.82 -10.02 -5.22
C GLU A 38 0.41 -9.72 -5.69
N ARG A 39 -0.07 -8.52 -5.41
CA ARG A 39 -1.41 -8.14 -5.80
C ARG A 39 -1.58 -8.18 -7.31
N PHE A 40 -0.62 -7.67 -8.05
CA PHE A 40 -0.70 -7.69 -9.51
C PHE A 40 -0.57 -9.11 -10.06
N SER A 41 0.19 -9.99 -9.41
CA SER A 41 0.24 -11.39 -9.80
C SER A 41 -1.15 -12.04 -9.65
N VAL A 42 -1.85 -11.73 -8.57
CA VAL A 42 -3.21 -12.24 -8.36
C VAL A 42 -4.16 -11.67 -9.40
N VAL A 43 -4.00 -10.39 -9.77
CA VAL A 43 -4.81 -9.78 -10.83
C VAL A 43 -4.66 -10.55 -12.13
N GLU A 44 -3.44 -11.02 -12.45
CA GLU A 44 -3.24 -11.82 -13.67
C GLU A 44 -4.02 -13.13 -13.62
N VAL A 45 -4.02 -13.78 -12.47
CA VAL A 45 -4.79 -15.02 -12.30
C VAL A 45 -6.27 -14.74 -12.47
N ILE A 46 -6.76 -13.65 -11.87
CA ILE A 46 -8.15 -13.24 -12.01
C ILE A 46 -8.51 -12.97 -13.47
N ALA A 47 -7.62 -12.32 -14.21
CA ALA A 47 -7.84 -12.03 -15.62
C ALA A 47 -7.99 -13.32 -16.42
N ASN A 48 -7.17 -14.32 -16.14
CA ASN A 48 -7.27 -15.61 -16.81
C ASN A 48 -8.59 -16.29 -16.51
N ILE A 49 -9.02 -16.26 -15.25
CA ILE A 49 -10.30 -16.86 -14.85
C ILE A 49 -11.46 -16.19 -15.59
N LYS A 50 -11.43 -14.86 -15.66
CA LYS A 50 -12.49 -14.12 -16.35
C LYS A 50 -12.57 -14.47 -17.82
N ARG A 51 -11.40 -14.56 -18.49
CA ARG A 51 -11.38 -14.90 -19.91
C ARG A 51 -11.90 -16.30 -20.16
N GLU A 52 -11.50 -17.25 -19.33
CA GLU A 52 -11.91 -18.63 -19.51
C GLU A 52 -13.40 -18.85 -19.25
N ASN A 53 -14.03 -17.94 -18.52
CA ASN A 53 -15.43 -18.09 -18.12
C ASN A 53 -16.31 -16.98 -18.67
N ASN A 54 -15.81 -16.18 -19.60
CA ASN A 54 -16.56 -15.08 -20.23
C ASN A 54 -17.14 -14.09 -19.22
N ILE A 55 -16.36 -13.77 -18.20
CA ILE A 55 -16.75 -12.81 -17.17
C ILE A 55 -16.19 -11.43 -17.55
N PRO A 56 -17.00 -10.36 -17.43
CA PRO A 56 -16.49 -9.01 -17.75
C PRO A 56 -15.29 -8.63 -16.88
N LEU A 57 -14.34 -7.93 -17.48
CA LEU A 57 -13.16 -7.46 -16.74
C LEU A 57 -13.54 -6.45 -15.66
N MET A 58 -14.47 -5.57 -15.97
CA MET A 58 -14.94 -4.55 -15.05
C MET A 58 -16.10 -5.07 -14.24
N GLN A 59 -15.93 -5.12 -12.93
CA GLN A 59 -16.97 -5.58 -12.00
C GLN A 59 -17.14 -4.55 -10.90
N PRO A 60 -18.05 -3.57 -11.07
CA PRO A 60 -18.19 -2.45 -10.14
C PRO A 60 -18.43 -2.86 -8.69
N ALA A 61 -19.21 -3.92 -8.46
CA ALA A 61 -19.49 -4.37 -7.10
C ALA A 61 -18.19 -4.82 -6.40
N GLN A 62 -17.34 -5.52 -7.14
CA GLN A 62 -16.06 -5.96 -6.60
C GLN A 62 -15.17 -4.78 -6.28
N TRP A 63 -15.15 -3.75 -7.15
CA TRP A 63 -14.36 -2.58 -6.90
C TRP A 63 -14.84 -1.82 -5.66
N ASN A 64 -16.15 -1.75 -5.44
CA ASN A 64 -16.69 -1.14 -4.23
C ASN A 64 -16.16 -1.85 -2.98
N THR A 65 -16.06 -3.17 -3.04
CA THR A 65 -15.49 -3.94 -1.92
C THR A 65 -14.04 -3.56 -1.68
N VAL A 66 -13.26 -3.40 -2.74
CA VAL A 66 -11.86 -2.99 -2.63
C VAL A 66 -11.77 -1.61 -1.96
N GLU A 67 -12.58 -0.66 -2.42
CA GLU A 67 -12.57 0.69 -1.85
C GLU A 67 -12.93 0.67 -0.37
N GLN A 68 -13.95 -0.09 0.00
CA GLN A 68 -14.36 -0.21 1.40
C GLN A 68 -13.25 -0.81 2.25
N ASN A 69 -12.57 -1.81 1.75
CA ASN A 69 -11.48 -2.44 2.49
C ASN A 69 -10.36 -1.45 2.80
N TYR A 70 -9.97 -0.66 1.81
CA TYR A 70 -8.94 0.35 2.04
C TYR A 70 -9.42 1.44 2.99
N THR A 71 -10.66 1.88 2.83
CA THR A 71 -11.22 2.94 3.68
C THR A 71 -11.28 2.51 5.14
N GLN A 72 -11.64 1.26 5.40
CA GLN A 72 -11.74 0.74 6.77
C GLN A 72 -10.39 0.73 7.48
N HIS A 73 -9.31 0.64 6.72
CA HIS A 73 -7.97 0.53 7.30
C HIS A 73 -7.14 1.81 7.13
N ALA A 74 -7.78 2.88 6.66
CA ALA A 74 -7.10 4.14 6.46
C ALA A 74 -6.92 4.89 7.77
N LEU A 75 -5.82 5.65 7.84
CA LEU A 75 -5.62 6.56 8.95
C LEU A 75 -6.50 7.79 8.76
N ASP A 76 -7.00 8.34 9.87
CA ASP A 76 -7.88 9.50 9.83
C ASP A 76 -7.05 10.78 9.79
N ALA A 77 -6.42 11.03 8.65
CA ALA A 77 -5.63 12.23 8.40
C ALA A 77 -5.98 12.72 7.00
N SER A 78 -6.25 14.03 6.88
CA SER A 78 -6.74 14.57 5.61
C SER A 78 -5.77 14.36 4.47
N CYS A 79 -4.46 14.52 4.71
CA CYS A 79 -3.47 14.30 3.66
C CYS A 79 -3.43 12.83 3.23
N PHE A 80 -3.62 11.91 4.16
CA PHE A 80 -3.66 10.50 3.83
C PHE A 80 -4.93 10.16 3.04
N THR A 81 -6.05 10.79 3.38
CA THR A 81 -7.31 10.59 2.65
C THR A 81 -7.18 11.01 1.20
N GLU A 82 -6.58 12.16 0.96
CA GLU A 82 -6.35 12.64 -0.42
C GLU A 82 -5.44 11.68 -1.18
N PHE A 83 -4.36 11.25 -0.54
CA PHE A 83 -3.46 10.27 -1.15
C PHE A 83 -4.20 8.98 -1.49
N LEU A 84 -5.02 8.50 -0.57
CA LEU A 84 -5.75 7.26 -0.74
C LEU A 84 -6.70 7.32 -1.92
N GLU A 85 -7.41 8.44 -2.09
CA GLU A 85 -8.30 8.62 -3.24
C GLU A 85 -7.56 8.51 -4.55
N LYS A 86 -6.40 9.16 -4.64
CA LYS A 86 -5.60 9.13 -5.86
C LYS A 86 -4.97 7.75 -6.08
N TYR A 87 -4.52 7.13 -5.01
CA TYR A 87 -3.96 5.79 -5.07
C TYR A 87 -5.00 4.78 -5.58
N LEU A 88 -6.21 4.83 -5.05
CA LEU A 88 -7.27 3.91 -5.46
C LEU A 88 -7.63 4.08 -6.92
N LYS A 89 -7.69 5.32 -7.39
CA LYS A 89 -7.97 5.60 -8.80
C LYS A 89 -6.90 5.01 -9.68
N LEU A 90 -5.64 5.21 -9.32
CA LEU A 90 -4.50 4.70 -10.06
C LEU A 90 -4.47 3.17 -10.04
N LEU A 91 -4.71 2.59 -8.88
CA LEU A 91 -4.72 1.15 -8.71
C LEU A 91 -5.78 0.50 -9.60
N HIS A 92 -6.98 1.08 -9.61
CA HIS A 92 -8.07 0.57 -10.43
C HIS A 92 -7.72 0.64 -11.92
N GLN A 93 -7.21 1.79 -12.34
CA GLN A 93 -6.83 2.03 -13.73
C GLN A 93 -5.81 0.99 -14.20
N TYR A 94 -4.77 0.77 -13.43
CA TYR A 94 -3.71 -0.15 -13.84
C TYR A 94 -4.10 -1.61 -13.68
N SER A 95 -4.97 -1.93 -12.73
CA SER A 95 -5.49 -3.29 -12.62
C SER A 95 -6.30 -3.67 -13.86
N LEU A 96 -7.14 -2.74 -14.35
CA LEU A 96 -7.89 -2.97 -15.58
C LEU A 96 -6.97 -3.06 -16.80
N LYS A 97 -6.01 -2.16 -16.87
CA LYS A 97 -5.07 -2.13 -17.99
C LYS A 97 -4.29 -3.45 -18.09
N MET A 98 -3.85 -3.96 -16.96
CA MET A 98 -3.13 -5.22 -16.90
C MET A 98 -4.00 -6.37 -17.38
N GLN A 99 -5.28 -6.40 -16.99
CA GLN A 99 -6.19 -7.44 -17.43
C GLN A 99 -6.46 -7.37 -18.94
N GLN A 100 -6.53 -6.17 -19.50
CA GLN A 100 -6.76 -5.97 -20.91
C GLN A 100 -5.58 -6.38 -21.78
N SER A 101 -4.37 -6.27 -21.27
CA SER A 101 -3.17 -6.56 -22.06
C SER A 101 -2.81 -8.03 -22.10
N GLN A 102 -3.59 -8.87 -21.50
CA GLN A 102 -3.34 -10.32 -21.49
C GLN A 102 -4.13 -11.10 -22.55
#